data_c2678533b5ca50dd0ae126ac3dd02c38
#
_entry.id   c2678533b5ca50dd0ae126ac3dd02c38
#
_cell.length_a   1.000
_cell.length_b   1.000
_cell.length_c   1.000
_cell.angle_alpha   90.00
_cell.angle_beta   90.00
_cell.angle_gamma   90.00
#
_symmetry.space_group_name_H-M   'P 1'
#
loop_
_entity.id
_entity.type
_entity.pdbx_description
1 polymer ?
#
loop_
_entity_poly.entity_id
_entity_poly.type
_entity_poly.pdbx_seq_one_letter_code
_entity_poly.pdbx_strand_id
1 'polypeptide(L)'
;MTYVLRPDEVREKYGPMFCKGFYTLVDEENGVAQIIERCSGQGPAEWDTVNRRRTKGVATDVRMKSGMMVMDAVIGEGDLRFGPAQADTGGQGLKAIKVEGSEVRTTWYGIAGASVGIGACIPQCPDVIRTEYPDDFKIGGAHSAHVDIITPKLVRVIIGVDDTDTKEKGASWVTSMKMGAQCPVGKLLEHKIVQLNPKAPNKTTNCCATAVSFAVKEEEIPALIEFATEFVRKETYSDDTVITVFKGLKVPEALREFGWSCKSVLYKPEDAIRIAEENGVQVISVTGMKGVIGAVAAVGCFDMGEAAAGVPEDFE
;
A
#
# COMPACT_ATOMS: atom_id res chain seq x y z
N MET A 1 -9.22 6.34 -33.46
CA MET A 1 -7.78 6.01 -33.39
C MET A 1 -7.26 6.51 -32.06
N THR A 2 -6.14 5.98 -31.59
CA THR A 2 -5.49 6.39 -30.34
C THR A 2 -3.99 6.57 -30.61
N TYR A 3 -3.34 7.47 -29.88
CA TYR A 3 -1.88 7.59 -29.87
C TYR A 3 -1.34 7.25 -28.49
N VAL A 4 -0.09 6.84 -28.43
CA VAL A 4 0.56 6.35 -27.20
C VAL A 4 1.73 7.26 -26.86
N LEU A 5 1.85 7.64 -25.57
CA LEU A 5 3.00 8.38 -25.06
C LEU A 5 3.59 7.69 -23.83
N ARG A 6 4.91 7.72 -23.73
CA ARG A 6 5.68 7.36 -22.54
C ARG A 6 5.81 8.56 -21.59
N PRO A 7 6.17 8.36 -20.31
CA PRO A 7 6.25 9.46 -19.34
C PRO A 7 7.14 10.65 -19.75
N ASP A 8 8.26 10.39 -20.41
CA ASP A 8 9.15 11.42 -20.94
C ASP A 8 8.53 12.22 -22.10
N GLU A 9 7.84 11.55 -23.02
CA GLU A 9 7.11 12.18 -24.13
C GLU A 9 5.94 13.04 -23.62
N VAL A 10 5.26 12.58 -22.57
CA VAL A 10 4.20 13.39 -21.91
C VAL A 10 4.80 14.63 -21.27
N ARG A 11 5.97 14.49 -20.64
CA ARG A 11 6.70 15.62 -20.03
C ARG A 11 7.18 16.62 -21.08
N GLU A 12 7.65 16.15 -22.20
CA GLU A 12 8.05 17.01 -23.33
C GLU A 12 6.84 17.79 -23.86
N LYS A 13 5.69 17.13 -24.02
CA LYS A 13 4.48 17.72 -24.59
C LYS A 13 3.80 18.74 -23.67
N TYR A 14 3.75 18.48 -22.35
CA TYR A 14 2.93 19.26 -21.40
C TYR A 14 3.76 20.02 -20.34
N GLY A 15 5.10 19.89 -20.36
CA GLY A 15 5.98 20.40 -19.32
C GLY A 15 5.98 19.53 -18.05
N PRO A 16 6.94 19.76 -17.13
CA PRO A 16 7.05 18.96 -15.89
C PRO A 16 5.86 19.22 -14.97
N MET A 17 5.31 18.13 -14.40
CA MET A 17 4.18 18.14 -13.48
C MET A 17 4.58 17.62 -12.10
N PHE A 18 3.65 17.54 -11.19
CA PHE A 18 3.88 17.37 -9.74
C PHE A 18 3.50 15.99 -9.18
N CYS A 19 3.01 15.03 -9.99
CA CYS A 19 2.84 13.65 -9.56
C CYS A 19 4.21 12.96 -9.47
N LYS A 20 4.49 12.27 -8.36
CA LYS A 20 5.80 11.70 -8.02
C LYS A 20 5.82 10.18 -8.03
N GLY A 21 4.65 9.54 -8.00
CA GLY A 21 4.52 8.09 -8.04
C GLY A 21 3.07 7.69 -8.25
N PHE A 22 2.88 6.62 -8.99
CA PHE A 22 1.57 6.06 -9.29
C PHE A 22 1.68 4.55 -9.37
N TYR A 23 1.18 3.86 -8.36
CA TYR A 23 1.30 2.41 -8.19
C TYR A 23 -0.08 1.76 -8.27
N THR A 24 -0.20 0.70 -9.07
CA THR A 24 -1.41 -0.13 -9.13
C THR A 24 -1.12 -1.50 -8.55
N LEU A 25 -1.67 -1.75 -7.36
CA LEU A 25 -1.60 -3.02 -6.66
C LEU A 25 -2.86 -3.82 -6.98
N VAL A 26 -2.72 -5.10 -7.27
CA VAL A 26 -3.86 -5.97 -7.59
C VAL A 26 -3.87 -7.22 -6.72
N ASP A 27 -5.08 -7.67 -6.43
CA ASP A 27 -5.39 -8.92 -5.78
C ASP A 27 -6.48 -9.59 -6.62
N GLU A 28 -6.04 -10.36 -7.63
CA GLU A 28 -6.92 -10.96 -8.62
C GLU A 28 -7.83 -12.04 -8.00
N GLU A 29 -7.36 -12.73 -6.96
CA GLU A 29 -8.13 -13.77 -6.26
C GLU A 29 -9.37 -13.16 -5.59
N ASN A 30 -9.24 -11.96 -5.04
CA ASN A 30 -10.32 -11.25 -4.38
C ASN A 30 -11.03 -10.23 -5.31
N GLY A 31 -10.58 -10.07 -6.55
CA GLY A 31 -11.15 -9.14 -7.52
C GLY A 31 -11.01 -7.67 -7.13
N VAL A 32 -9.99 -7.32 -6.33
CA VAL A 32 -9.77 -5.96 -5.83
C VAL A 32 -8.43 -5.40 -6.27
N ALA A 33 -8.36 -4.07 -6.28
CA ALA A 33 -7.14 -3.33 -6.57
C ALA A 33 -6.99 -2.15 -5.59
N GLN A 34 -5.76 -1.66 -5.44
CA GLN A 34 -5.46 -0.44 -4.72
C GLN A 34 -4.55 0.44 -5.56
N ILE A 35 -4.93 1.69 -5.77
CA ILE A 35 -4.10 2.68 -6.45
C ILE A 35 -3.54 3.62 -5.41
N ILE A 36 -2.23 3.84 -5.48
CA ILE A 36 -1.50 4.75 -4.59
C ILE A 36 -0.88 5.84 -5.46
N GLU A 37 -1.25 7.08 -5.19
CA GLU A 37 -0.69 8.25 -5.86
C GLU A 37 0.08 9.12 -4.87
N ARG A 38 1.31 9.47 -5.24
CA ARG A 38 2.15 10.42 -4.51
C ARG A 38 2.22 11.73 -5.29
N CYS A 39 1.70 12.79 -4.69
CA CYS A 39 1.73 14.13 -5.26
C CYS A 39 2.63 15.04 -4.41
N SER A 40 3.37 15.95 -5.06
CA SER A 40 4.16 16.97 -4.34
C SER A 40 3.33 18.17 -3.88
N GLY A 41 2.09 18.30 -4.36
CA GLY A 41 1.17 19.35 -3.97
C GLY A 41 0.00 18.82 -3.15
N GLN A 42 -0.18 19.32 -1.92
CA GLN A 42 -1.27 18.90 -1.06
C GLN A 42 -2.64 19.30 -1.62
N GLY A 43 -2.79 20.54 -2.08
CA GLY A 43 -4.05 21.05 -2.63
C GLY A 43 -4.60 20.21 -3.78
N PRO A 44 -3.82 19.91 -4.83
CA PRO A 44 -4.27 19.00 -5.89
C PRO A 44 -4.67 17.62 -5.39
N ALA A 45 -3.88 17.03 -4.49
CA ALA A 45 -4.16 15.69 -3.95
C ALA A 45 -5.48 15.65 -3.15
N GLU A 46 -5.74 16.67 -2.32
CA GLU A 46 -6.99 16.79 -1.55
C GLU A 46 -8.18 16.99 -2.49
N TRP A 47 -8.03 17.87 -3.50
CA TRP A 47 -9.09 18.12 -4.48
C TRP A 47 -9.41 16.86 -5.28
N ASP A 48 -8.40 16.14 -5.76
CA ASP A 48 -8.56 14.87 -6.48
C ASP A 48 -9.22 13.80 -5.60
N THR A 49 -8.83 13.70 -4.34
CA THR A 49 -9.41 12.76 -3.36
C THR A 49 -10.93 12.98 -3.24
N VAL A 50 -11.36 14.23 -3.05
CA VAL A 50 -12.79 14.57 -2.93
C VAL A 50 -13.54 14.28 -4.24
N ASN A 51 -12.95 14.63 -5.37
CA ASN A 51 -13.57 14.40 -6.68
C ASN A 51 -13.69 12.91 -7.00
N ARG A 52 -12.65 12.12 -6.83
CA ARG A 52 -12.68 10.67 -7.08
C ARG A 52 -13.66 9.95 -6.16
N ARG A 53 -13.78 10.38 -4.91
CA ARG A 53 -14.78 9.87 -3.99
C ARG A 53 -16.20 10.13 -4.45
N ARG A 54 -16.44 11.31 -5.03
CA ARG A 54 -17.75 11.75 -5.56
C ARG A 54 -18.11 11.05 -6.86
N THR A 55 -17.15 10.82 -7.76
CA THR A 55 -17.41 10.32 -9.12
C THR A 55 -17.72 8.83 -9.22
N LYS A 56 -17.46 8.07 -8.17
CA LYS A 56 -17.69 6.62 -8.12
C LYS A 56 -16.84 5.83 -9.12
N GLY A 57 -17.46 5.20 -10.14
CA GLY A 57 -16.77 4.25 -11.02
C GLY A 57 -16.47 2.95 -10.29
N VAL A 58 -15.26 2.42 -10.45
CA VAL A 58 -14.80 1.21 -9.75
C VAL A 58 -14.19 1.50 -8.37
N ALA A 59 -14.00 2.77 -8.00
CA ALA A 59 -13.47 3.16 -6.69
C ALA A 59 -14.50 2.89 -5.58
N THR A 60 -14.07 2.16 -4.54
CA THR A 60 -14.88 1.83 -3.37
C THR A 60 -14.59 2.75 -2.19
N ASP A 61 -13.34 3.17 -2.03
CA ASP A 61 -12.92 4.19 -1.07
C ASP A 61 -11.76 5.02 -1.64
N VAL A 62 -11.70 6.30 -1.26
CA VAL A 62 -10.60 7.21 -1.62
C VAL A 62 -10.25 8.05 -0.40
N ARG A 63 -8.99 8.03 0.02
CA ARG A 63 -8.52 8.69 1.24
C ARG A 63 -7.10 9.22 1.12
N MET A 64 -6.80 10.23 1.91
CA MET A 64 -5.43 10.66 2.16
C MET A 64 -4.85 9.84 3.32
N LYS A 65 -3.64 9.32 3.14
CA LYS A 65 -2.92 8.55 4.15
C LYS A 65 -1.43 8.86 4.05
N SER A 66 -0.84 9.42 5.09
CA SER A 66 0.61 9.68 5.16
C SER A 66 1.16 10.47 3.95
N GLY A 67 0.41 11.48 3.48
CA GLY A 67 0.80 12.29 2.32
C GLY A 67 0.62 11.62 0.96
N MET A 68 -0.02 10.45 0.92
CA MET A 68 -0.41 9.74 -0.30
C MET A 68 -1.92 9.72 -0.43
N MET A 69 -2.42 9.74 -1.66
CA MET A 69 -3.80 9.37 -1.94
C MET A 69 -3.85 7.84 -2.16
N VAL A 70 -4.70 7.18 -1.41
CA VAL A 70 -4.96 5.73 -1.51
C VAL A 70 -6.39 5.54 -1.98
N MET A 71 -6.56 4.79 -3.05
CA MET A 71 -7.87 4.45 -3.63
C MET A 71 -8.02 2.93 -3.65
N ASP A 72 -9.01 2.44 -2.91
CA ASP A 72 -9.43 1.04 -3.00
C ASP A 72 -10.48 0.93 -4.12
N ALA A 73 -10.41 -0.14 -4.92
CA ALA A 73 -11.25 -0.32 -6.09
C ALA A 73 -11.54 -1.81 -6.34
N VAL A 74 -12.53 -2.08 -7.17
CA VAL A 74 -12.78 -3.41 -7.72
C VAL A 74 -12.16 -3.52 -9.12
N ILE A 75 -11.64 -4.70 -9.47
CA ILE A 75 -11.19 -5.00 -10.82
C ILE A 75 -12.43 -5.18 -11.69
N GLY A 76 -12.47 -4.48 -12.83
CA GLY A 76 -13.61 -4.49 -13.74
C GLY A 76 -13.97 -3.08 -14.23
N GLU A 77 -15.24 -2.88 -14.59
CA GLU A 77 -15.77 -1.63 -15.08
C GLU A 77 -16.95 -1.15 -14.24
N GLY A 78 -17.05 0.15 -13.97
CA GLY A 78 -18.11 0.78 -13.18
C GLY A 78 -18.64 2.06 -13.81
N ASP A 79 -19.86 2.47 -13.44
CA ASP A 79 -20.46 3.68 -13.95
C ASP A 79 -19.97 4.92 -13.22
N LEU A 80 -19.45 5.88 -13.98
CA LEU A 80 -19.05 7.18 -13.47
C LEU A 80 -20.26 8.10 -13.29
N ARG A 81 -20.27 8.81 -12.15
CA ARG A 81 -21.30 9.78 -11.81
C ARG A 81 -20.65 11.07 -11.32
N PHE A 82 -20.53 12.05 -12.20
CA PHE A 82 -19.89 13.32 -11.83
C PHE A 82 -20.76 14.23 -10.96
N GLY A 83 -22.02 13.85 -10.73
CA GLY A 83 -22.97 14.61 -9.91
C GLY A 83 -23.71 15.71 -10.68
N PRO A 84 -24.62 16.46 -10.00
CA PRO A 84 -25.55 17.38 -10.66
C PRO A 84 -24.89 18.59 -11.32
N ALA A 85 -23.78 19.07 -10.84
CA ALA A 85 -23.08 20.23 -11.38
C ALA A 85 -21.74 19.85 -12.03
N GLN A 86 -21.70 18.74 -12.74
CA GLN A 86 -20.44 18.19 -13.27
C GLN A 86 -19.69 19.15 -14.21
N ALA A 87 -20.40 19.88 -15.03
CA ALA A 87 -19.82 20.87 -15.97
C ALA A 87 -19.22 22.07 -15.23
N ASP A 88 -19.80 22.45 -14.09
CA ASP A 88 -19.38 23.60 -13.29
C ASP A 88 -18.35 23.26 -12.25
N THR A 89 -18.39 22.03 -11.72
CA THR A 89 -17.47 21.58 -10.66
C THR A 89 -16.25 20.82 -11.15
N GLY A 90 -16.27 20.32 -12.38
CA GLY A 90 -15.26 19.42 -12.90
C GLY A 90 -15.23 18.08 -12.16
N GLY A 91 -14.20 17.29 -12.37
CA GLY A 91 -13.98 16.05 -11.65
C GLY A 91 -13.17 15.05 -12.47
N GLN A 92 -12.66 14.03 -11.77
CA GLN A 92 -12.01 12.88 -12.38
C GLN A 92 -12.48 11.61 -11.70
N GLY A 93 -12.54 10.50 -12.43
CA GLY A 93 -12.98 9.21 -11.91
C GLY A 93 -12.32 8.04 -12.63
N LEU A 94 -12.17 6.96 -11.91
CA LEU A 94 -11.64 5.69 -12.40
C LEU A 94 -12.80 4.84 -12.93
N LYS A 95 -12.89 4.71 -14.27
CA LYS A 95 -13.93 3.97 -14.98
C LYS A 95 -13.72 2.46 -14.90
N ALA A 96 -12.48 2.02 -15.12
CA ALA A 96 -12.17 0.60 -15.21
C ALA A 96 -10.74 0.28 -14.76
N ILE A 97 -10.57 -0.96 -14.28
CA ILE A 97 -9.27 -1.61 -14.04
C ILE A 97 -9.29 -2.97 -14.76
N LYS A 98 -8.30 -3.21 -15.60
CA LYS A 98 -8.13 -4.48 -16.31
C LYS A 98 -6.69 -4.97 -16.15
N VAL A 99 -6.53 -6.21 -15.71
CA VAL A 99 -5.23 -6.89 -15.64
C VAL A 99 -4.93 -7.53 -16.99
N GLU A 100 -3.77 -7.21 -17.55
CA GLU A 100 -3.32 -7.64 -18.88
C GLU A 100 -1.92 -8.29 -18.76
N GLY A 101 -1.86 -9.53 -18.26
CA GLY A 101 -0.61 -10.22 -17.99
C GLY A 101 0.20 -9.56 -16.86
N SER A 102 1.38 -9.03 -17.18
CA SER A 102 2.24 -8.30 -16.24
C SER A 102 1.93 -6.80 -16.13
N GLU A 103 0.90 -6.32 -16.82
CA GLU A 103 0.48 -4.91 -16.85
C GLU A 103 -0.92 -4.75 -16.29
N VAL A 104 -1.23 -3.55 -15.83
CA VAL A 104 -2.57 -3.14 -15.43
C VAL A 104 -2.97 -1.89 -16.21
N ARG A 105 -4.11 -1.97 -16.89
CA ARG A 105 -4.75 -0.85 -17.57
C ARG A 105 -5.76 -0.21 -16.64
N THR A 106 -5.63 1.08 -16.40
CA THR A 106 -6.60 1.90 -15.66
C THR A 106 -7.20 2.94 -16.58
N THR A 107 -8.53 2.91 -16.77
CA THR A 107 -9.26 3.86 -17.62
C THR A 107 -9.78 5.01 -16.78
N TRP A 108 -9.35 6.21 -17.10
CA TRP A 108 -9.66 7.43 -16.36
C TRP A 108 -10.49 8.40 -17.21
N TYR A 109 -11.44 9.04 -16.56
CA TYR A 109 -12.21 10.15 -17.14
C TYR A 109 -12.01 11.42 -16.32
N GLY A 110 -11.88 12.54 -17.00
CA GLY A 110 -11.74 13.85 -16.38
C GLY A 110 -12.59 14.90 -17.10
N ILE A 111 -13.16 15.83 -16.35
CA ILE A 111 -13.96 16.94 -16.85
C ILE A 111 -13.26 18.24 -16.48
N ALA A 112 -13.18 19.18 -17.41
CA ALA A 112 -12.56 20.49 -17.25
C ALA A 112 -11.10 20.39 -16.76
N GLY A 113 -10.71 21.18 -15.76
CA GLY A 113 -9.35 21.19 -15.22
C GLY A 113 -8.86 19.84 -14.68
N ALA A 114 -9.77 18.97 -14.28
CA ALA A 114 -9.42 17.62 -13.79
C ALA A 114 -8.81 16.72 -14.86
N SER A 115 -9.06 16.98 -16.14
CA SER A 115 -8.44 16.25 -17.25
C SER A 115 -6.92 16.47 -17.34
N VAL A 116 -6.40 17.54 -16.74
CA VAL A 116 -4.96 17.80 -16.64
C VAL A 116 -4.30 16.75 -15.74
N GLY A 117 -4.94 16.39 -14.62
CA GLY A 117 -4.43 15.37 -13.69
C GLY A 117 -4.23 14.02 -14.36
N ILE A 118 -5.27 13.51 -15.01
CA ILE A 118 -5.24 12.20 -15.67
C ILE A 118 -4.44 12.21 -16.99
N GLY A 119 -4.41 13.33 -17.70
CA GLY A 119 -3.79 13.40 -19.03
C GLY A 119 -2.35 13.92 -19.07
N ALA A 120 -1.91 14.60 -18.01
CA ALA A 120 -0.56 15.18 -17.97
C ALA A 120 0.19 14.91 -16.67
N CYS A 121 -0.48 14.88 -15.49
CA CYS A 121 0.23 14.70 -14.22
C CYS A 121 0.58 13.24 -13.95
N ILE A 122 -0.42 12.37 -13.87
CA ILE A 122 -0.23 10.93 -13.61
C ILE A 122 0.63 10.27 -14.71
N PRO A 123 0.39 10.53 -15.99
CA PRO A 123 1.17 9.93 -17.09
C PRO A 123 2.69 10.18 -17.03
N GLN A 124 3.15 11.20 -16.31
CA GLN A 124 4.57 11.51 -16.15
C GLN A 124 5.25 10.76 -15.01
N CYS A 125 4.50 9.97 -14.22
CA CYS A 125 5.10 9.20 -13.12
C CYS A 125 6.09 8.16 -13.66
N PRO A 126 7.22 7.96 -12.98
CA PRO A 126 8.25 6.99 -13.41
C PRO A 126 7.74 5.54 -13.40
N ASP A 127 6.66 5.27 -12.64
CA ASP A 127 6.06 3.95 -12.52
C ASP A 127 4.96 3.70 -13.58
N VAL A 128 4.68 4.66 -14.46
CA VAL A 128 3.80 4.48 -15.62
C VAL A 128 4.63 3.93 -16.77
N ILE A 129 4.14 2.89 -17.45
CA ILE A 129 4.78 2.32 -18.64
C ILE A 129 4.49 3.16 -19.87
N ARG A 130 3.20 3.46 -20.06
CA ARG A 130 2.67 4.27 -21.15
C ARG A 130 1.26 4.76 -20.84
N THR A 131 0.83 5.76 -21.59
CA THR A 131 -0.57 6.23 -21.58
C THR A 131 -1.10 6.27 -23.01
N GLU A 132 -2.31 5.78 -23.19
CA GLU A 132 -3.02 5.75 -24.46
C GLU A 132 -4.10 6.86 -24.47
N TYR A 133 -4.04 7.71 -25.48
CA TYR A 133 -4.89 8.89 -25.62
C TYR A 133 -5.78 8.76 -26.87
N PRO A 134 -7.07 9.14 -26.82
CA PRO A 134 -7.83 9.34 -28.04
C PRO A 134 -7.22 10.45 -28.91
N ASP A 135 -7.40 10.38 -30.23
CA ASP A 135 -6.83 11.38 -31.18
C ASP A 135 -7.32 12.81 -30.95
N ASP A 136 -8.52 12.94 -30.40
CA ASP A 136 -9.16 14.23 -30.09
C ASP A 136 -8.91 14.68 -28.63
N PHE A 137 -8.02 14.02 -27.93
CA PHE A 137 -7.73 14.30 -26.52
C PHE A 137 -7.27 15.74 -26.31
N LYS A 138 -7.93 16.42 -25.36
CA LYS A 138 -7.59 17.78 -24.91
C LYS A 138 -7.58 17.84 -23.39
N ILE A 139 -6.65 18.59 -22.83
CA ILE A 139 -6.57 18.84 -21.38
C ILE A 139 -7.11 20.22 -21.03
N GLY A 140 -7.79 20.33 -19.90
CA GLY A 140 -8.35 21.58 -19.42
C GLY A 140 -9.56 22.04 -20.23
N GLY A 141 -10.00 23.27 -19.97
CA GLY A 141 -11.19 23.84 -20.62
C GLY A 141 -12.50 23.11 -20.29
N ALA A 142 -13.57 23.45 -20.93
CA ALA A 142 -14.92 22.90 -20.71
C ALA A 142 -15.14 21.58 -21.50
N HIS A 143 -14.20 20.65 -21.43
CA HIS A 143 -14.25 19.38 -22.13
C HIS A 143 -14.24 18.21 -21.16
N SER A 144 -14.84 17.08 -21.56
CA SER A 144 -14.56 15.78 -20.97
C SER A 144 -13.47 15.08 -21.78
N ALA A 145 -12.62 14.36 -21.09
CA ALA A 145 -11.52 13.61 -21.68
C ALA A 145 -11.36 12.26 -20.97
N HIS A 146 -10.80 11.29 -21.67
CA HIS A 146 -10.42 10.01 -21.06
C HIS A 146 -9.05 9.56 -21.55
N VAL A 147 -8.40 8.72 -20.75
CA VAL A 147 -7.12 8.10 -21.07
C VAL A 147 -7.06 6.72 -20.46
N ASP A 148 -6.25 5.85 -21.05
CA ASP A 148 -5.82 4.60 -20.42
C ASP A 148 -4.38 4.74 -19.95
N ILE A 149 -4.17 4.59 -18.64
CA ILE A 149 -2.85 4.63 -18.02
C ILE A 149 -2.43 3.19 -17.73
N ILE A 150 -1.30 2.78 -18.24
CA ILE A 150 -0.77 1.43 -18.11
C ILE A 150 0.43 1.43 -17.17
N THR A 151 0.36 0.58 -16.13
CA THR A 151 1.38 0.41 -15.11
C THR A 151 1.81 -1.04 -15.00
N PRO A 152 2.97 -1.35 -14.39
CA PRO A 152 3.28 -2.71 -14.00
C PRO A 152 2.21 -3.28 -13.04
N LYS A 153 1.94 -4.57 -13.15
CA LYS A 153 1.16 -5.30 -12.16
C LYS A 153 1.99 -5.48 -10.89
N LEU A 154 1.55 -4.88 -9.79
CA LEU A 154 2.20 -5.01 -8.50
C LEU A 154 1.26 -5.70 -7.51
N VAL A 155 1.84 -6.34 -6.49
CA VAL A 155 1.14 -6.89 -5.34
C VAL A 155 1.63 -6.19 -4.07
N ARG A 156 0.80 -6.21 -3.02
CA ARG A 156 1.23 -5.76 -1.69
C ARG A 156 1.84 -6.92 -0.92
N VAL A 157 3.04 -6.72 -0.39
CA VAL A 157 3.66 -7.63 0.58
C VAL A 157 3.85 -6.86 1.89
N ILE A 158 3.40 -7.45 3.00
CA ILE A 158 3.61 -6.95 4.36
C ILE A 158 4.64 -7.84 5.02
N ILE A 159 5.70 -7.26 5.59
CA ILE A 159 6.72 -7.95 6.37
C ILE A 159 6.59 -7.50 7.82
N GLY A 160 6.13 -8.39 8.68
CA GLY A 160 6.15 -8.21 10.13
C GLY A 160 7.52 -8.57 10.71
N VAL A 161 7.97 -7.82 11.71
CA VAL A 161 9.29 -8.01 12.36
C VAL A 161 9.11 -7.85 13.84
N ASP A 162 9.65 -8.78 14.61
CA ASP A 162 9.68 -8.65 16.06
C ASP A 162 10.93 -9.27 16.69
N ASP A 163 11.21 -8.82 17.92
CA ASP A 163 12.28 -9.32 18.78
C ASP A 163 13.68 -9.17 18.15
N THR A 164 13.99 -7.95 17.65
CA THR A 164 15.32 -7.62 17.12
C THR A 164 16.20 -6.87 18.12
N ASP A 165 15.65 -6.49 19.27
CA ASP A 165 16.32 -5.72 20.32
C ASP A 165 16.49 -6.54 21.60
N THR A 166 17.34 -6.04 22.50
CA THR A 166 17.52 -6.53 23.86
C THR A 166 17.14 -5.42 24.84
N LYS A 167 17.21 -5.72 26.13
CA LYS A 167 17.00 -4.69 27.16
C LYS A 167 18.07 -3.59 27.17
N GLU A 168 19.24 -3.92 26.62
CA GLU A 168 20.41 -3.05 26.61
C GLU A 168 20.54 -2.20 25.35
N LYS A 169 20.01 -2.70 24.21
CA LYS A 169 20.20 -2.03 22.92
C LYS A 169 19.23 -2.48 21.84
N GLY A 170 19.07 -1.61 20.85
CA GLY A 170 18.26 -1.86 19.67
C GLY A 170 16.84 -1.33 19.81
N ALA A 171 16.09 -1.44 18.74
CA ALA A 171 14.65 -1.22 18.69
C ALA A 171 14.11 -1.82 17.37
N SER A 172 13.15 -2.73 17.44
CA SER A 172 12.64 -3.44 16.26
C SER A 172 12.08 -2.51 15.20
N TRP A 173 11.43 -1.40 15.58
CA TRP A 173 10.90 -0.43 14.62
C TRP A 173 12.01 0.30 13.83
N VAL A 174 13.19 0.52 14.44
CA VAL A 174 14.34 1.12 13.74
C VAL A 174 14.90 0.15 12.69
N THR A 175 15.07 -1.12 13.07
CA THR A 175 15.55 -2.17 12.17
C THR A 175 14.63 -2.31 10.97
N SER A 176 13.31 -2.38 11.17
CA SER A 176 12.35 -2.52 10.09
C SER A 176 12.26 -1.27 9.19
N MET A 177 12.37 -0.06 9.76
CA MET A 177 12.42 1.18 8.98
C MET A 177 13.67 1.26 8.09
N LYS A 178 14.83 0.91 8.64
CA LYS A 178 16.07 0.83 7.87
C LYS A 178 15.97 -0.20 6.75
N MET A 179 15.44 -1.39 7.06
CA MET A 179 15.17 -2.45 6.08
C MET A 179 14.30 -1.92 4.94
N GLY A 180 13.16 -1.30 5.27
CA GLY A 180 12.27 -0.72 4.28
C GLY A 180 12.92 0.35 3.41
N ALA A 181 13.67 1.26 4.02
CA ALA A 181 14.31 2.36 3.33
C ALA A 181 15.49 1.93 2.43
N GLN A 182 16.19 0.84 2.78
CA GLN A 182 17.36 0.34 2.06
C GLN A 182 17.03 -0.81 1.10
N CYS A 183 15.78 -1.30 1.09
CA CYS A 183 15.39 -2.40 0.23
C CYS A 183 15.51 -1.99 -1.26
N PRO A 184 16.31 -2.72 -2.06
CA PRO A 184 16.43 -2.45 -3.48
C PRO A 184 15.29 -3.04 -4.31
N VAL A 185 14.44 -3.88 -3.68
CA VAL A 185 13.36 -4.62 -4.33
C VAL A 185 12.03 -3.99 -3.99
N GLY A 186 11.24 -3.68 -5.01
CA GLY A 186 9.92 -3.07 -4.84
C GLY A 186 9.96 -1.61 -4.36
N LYS A 187 8.84 -1.11 -3.90
CA LYS A 187 8.66 0.25 -3.38
C LYS A 187 8.12 0.18 -1.95
N LEU A 188 8.83 0.77 -1.01
CA LEU A 188 8.32 0.94 0.35
C LEU A 188 7.04 1.79 0.31
N LEU A 189 5.95 1.25 0.83
CA LEU A 189 4.67 1.94 0.94
C LEU A 189 4.47 2.55 2.32
N GLU A 190 4.56 1.71 3.36
CA GLU A 190 4.18 2.11 4.71
C GLU A 190 4.98 1.33 5.76
N HIS A 191 5.20 1.96 6.90
CA HIS A 191 5.74 1.36 8.11
C HIS A 191 4.74 1.52 9.25
N LYS A 192 4.61 0.50 10.10
CA LYS A 192 3.77 0.49 11.30
C LYS A 192 4.57 0.09 12.53
N ILE A 193 4.28 0.77 13.62
CA ILE A 193 4.63 0.32 14.97
C ILE A 193 3.33 -0.17 15.61
N VAL A 194 3.35 -1.37 16.14
CA VAL A 194 2.18 -2.02 16.73
C VAL A 194 2.43 -2.21 18.21
N GLN A 195 1.68 -1.50 19.05
CA GLN A 195 1.73 -1.71 20.49
C GLN A 195 1.04 -3.02 20.84
N LEU A 196 1.74 -3.88 21.55
CA LEU A 196 1.22 -5.14 22.09
C LEU A 196 1.00 -5.01 23.59
N ASN A 197 0.70 -6.13 24.29
CA ASN A 197 0.42 -6.15 25.71
C ASN A 197 1.61 -5.64 26.55
N PRO A 198 1.53 -4.45 27.17
CA PRO A 198 2.65 -3.90 27.94
C PRO A 198 2.93 -4.69 29.22
N LYS A 199 2.04 -5.60 29.63
CA LYS A 199 2.23 -6.51 30.80
C LYS A 199 2.83 -7.86 30.40
N ALA A 200 3.21 -8.07 29.11
CA ALA A 200 3.84 -9.33 28.68
C ALA A 200 5.14 -9.58 29.45
N PRO A 201 5.31 -10.78 30.05
CA PRO A 201 6.44 -11.04 30.94
C PRO A 201 7.79 -11.10 30.23
N ASN A 202 7.79 -11.46 28.95
CA ASN A 202 9.00 -11.68 28.14
C ASN A 202 9.36 -10.48 27.25
N LYS A 203 8.69 -9.33 27.40
CA LYS A 203 9.00 -8.12 26.63
C LYS A 203 10.42 -7.61 26.93
N THR A 204 11.04 -7.00 25.94
CA THR A 204 12.33 -6.30 26.12
C THR A 204 12.12 -4.97 26.86
N THR A 205 11.42 -4.04 26.25
CA THR A 205 11.11 -2.70 26.82
C THR A 205 9.62 -2.36 26.65
N ASN A 206 9.20 -1.90 25.49
CA ASN A 206 7.86 -1.33 25.26
C ASN A 206 6.80 -2.35 24.80
N CYS A 207 7.20 -3.60 24.52
CA CYS A 207 6.34 -4.62 23.92
C CYS A 207 5.68 -4.13 22.61
N CYS A 208 6.49 -3.70 21.66
CA CYS A 208 6.06 -3.25 20.35
C CYS A 208 6.65 -4.14 19.27
N ALA A 209 5.80 -4.65 18.39
CA ALA A 209 6.19 -5.23 17.11
C ALA A 209 6.10 -4.20 15.99
N THR A 210 6.58 -4.54 14.81
CA THR A 210 6.61 -3.62 13.68
C THR A 210 6.34 -4.33 12.37
N ALA A 211 5.81 -3.61 11.39
CA ALA A 211 5.67 -4.13 10.03
C ALA A 211 5.92 -3.06 8.98
N VAL A 212 6.38 -3.50 7.82
CA VAL A 212 6.55 -2.67 6.63
C VAL A 212 5.82 -3.28 5.44
N SER A 213 5.30 -2.47 4.55
CA SER A 213 4.69 -2.97 3.31
C SER A 213 5.37 -2.42 2.08
N PHE A 214 5.35 -3.26 1.04
CA PHE A 214 5.96 -2.97 -0.25
C PHE A 214 4.96 -3.19 -1.38
N ALA A 215 5.04 -2.35 -2.42
CA ALA A 215 4.54 -2.67 -3.75
C ALA A 215 5.67 -3.36 -4.51
N VAL A 216 5.43 -4.58 -4.98
CA VAL A 216 6.45 -5.41 -5.61
C VAL A 216 5.84 -6.23 -6.73
N LYS A 217 6.61 -6.56 -7.77
CA LYS A 217 6.17 -7.55 -8.76
C LYS A 217 6.16 -8.95 -8.13
N GLU A 218 5.24 -9.78 -8.54
CA GLU A 218 5.07 -11.11 -7.93
C GLU A 218 6.34 -11.98 -8.04
N GLU A 219 7.02 -11.92 -9.18
CA GLU A 219 8.28 -12.61 -9.41
C GLU A 219 9.46 -12.10 -8.56
N GLU A 220 9.37 -10.91 -8.01
CA GLU A 220 10.40 -10.30 -7.16
C GLU A 220 10.22 -10.60 -5.66
N ILE A 221 9.09 -11.22 -5.25
CA ILE A 221 8.81 -11.56 -3.84
C ILE A 221 9.94 -12.41 -3.20
N PRO A 222 10.47 -13.46 -3.84
CA PRO A 222 11.56 -14.22 -3.25
C PRO A 222 12.79 -13.36 -2.94
N ALA A 223 13.16 -12.44 -3.83
CA ALA A 223 14.29 -11.53 -3.63
C ALA A 223 14.03 -10.52 -2.51
N LEU A 224 12.78 -10.03 -2.37
CA LEU A 224 12.36 -9.19 -1.25
C LEU A 224 12.51 -9.92 0.09
N ILE A 225 12.06 -11.18 0.16
CA ILE A 225 12.14 -12.01 1.39
C ILE A 225 13.58 -12.29 1.75
N GLU A 226 14.41 -12.65 0.78
CA GLU A 226 15.83 -12.90 0.99
C GLU A 226 16.52 -11.64 1.55
N PHE A 227 16.35 -10.49 0.89
CA PHE A 227 16.90 -9.23 1.37
C PHE A 227 16.45 -8.92 2.80
N ALA A 228 15.15 -9.02 3.08
CA ALA A 228 14.60 -8.71 4.40
C ALA A 228 15.19 -9.63 5.49
N THR A 229 15.28 -10.93 5.20
CA THR A 229 15.83 -11.93 6.12
C THR A 229 17.30 -11.65 6.43
N GLU A 230 18.11 -11.42 5.41
CA GLU A 230 19.55 -11.15 5.59
C GLU A 230 19.79 -9.79 6.27
N PHE A 231 19.00 -8.77 5.90
CA PHE A 231 19.11 -7.46 6.54
C PHE A 231 18.80 -7.55 8.03
N VAL A 232 17.67 -8.18 8.39
CA VAL A 232 17.27 -8.32 9.79
C VAL A 232 18.27 -9.19 10.56
N ARG A 233 18.79 -10.27 9.95
CA ARG A 233 19.84 -11.11 10.56
C ARG A 233 21.09 -10.33 10.91
N LYS A 234 21.47 -9.40 10.05
CA LYS A 234 22.66 -8.55 10.26
C LYS A 234 22.46 -7.48 11.32
N GLU A 235 21.25 -6.92 11.42
CA GLU A 235 20.95 -5.77 12.28
C GLU A 235 20.37 -6.18 13.66
N THR A 236 19.95 -7.43 13.83
CA THR A 236 19.39 -7.91 15.10
C THR A 236 20.43 -8.04 16.20
N TYR A 237 20.00 -7.83 17.44
CA TYR A 237 20.76 -8.07 18.66
C TYR A 237 20.18 -9.22 19.49
N SER A 238 19.08 -9.82 19.04
CA SER A 238 18.36 -10.88 19.75
C SER A 238 18.59 -12.26 19.12
N ASP A 239 18.55 -13.29 19.93
CA ASP A 239 18.60 -14.70 19.51
C ASP A 239 17.20 -15.26 19.20
N ASP A 240 16.16 -14.42 19.21
CA ASP A 240 14.76 -14.84 19.12
C ASP A 240 13.97 -14.10 18.01
N THR A 241 14.68 -13.47 17.08
CA THR A 241 14.09 -12.65 16.01
C THR A 241 13.31 -13.48 15.00
N VAL A 242 12.13 -12.99 14.67
CA VAL A 242 11.23 -13.55 13.65
C VAL A 242 10.82 -12.47 12.64
N ILE A 243 10.73 -12.85 11.39
CA ILE A 243 9.99 -12.10 10.39
C ILE A 243 8.80 -12.91 9.87
N THR A 244 7.75 -12.23 9.46
CA THR A 244 6.57 -12.83 8.84
C THR A 244 6.26 -12.13 7.54
N VAL A 245 5.73 -12.86 6.56
CA VAL A 245 5.43 -12.34 5.22
C VAL A 245 3.99 -12.65 4.87
N PHE A 246 3.22 -11.63 4.53
CA PHE A 246 1.85 -11.73 4.04
C PHE A 246 1.72 -11.03 2.69
N LYS A 247 1.12 -11.72 1.70
CA LYS A 247 0.76 -11.17 0.39
C LYS A 247 -0.75 -10.95 0.33
N GLY A 248 -1.20 -9.73 0.09
CA GLY A 248 -2.61 -9.41 -0.12
C GLY A 248 -2.95 -7.95 0.17
N LEU A 249 -4.05 -7.49 -0.41
CA LEU A 249 -4.56 -6.13 -0.20
C LEU A 249 -5.46 -6.00 1.04
N LYS A 250 -5.99 -7.12 1.51
CA LYS A 250 -6.87 -7.17 2.70
C LYS A 250 -6.32 -8.20 3.68
N VAL A 251 -5.96 -7.73 4.86
CA VAL A 251 -5.57 -8.62 5.96
C VAL A 251 -6.81 -9.41 6.42
N PRO A 252 -6.75 -10.76 6.48
CA PRO A 252 -7.86 -11.61 6.92
C PRO A 252 -8.38 -11.23 8.31
N GLU A 253 -9.70 -11.37 8.53
CA GLU A 253 -10.33 -10.97 9.80
C GLU A 253 -9.76 -11.73 10.99
N ALA A 254 -9.57 -13.05 10.87
CA ALA A 254 -8.99 -13.86 11.94
C ALA A 254 -7.58 -13.36 12.35
N LEU A 255 -6.78 -12.91 11.38
CA LEU A 255 -5.47 -12.34 11.64
C LEU A 255 -5.56 -10.96 12.32
N ARG A 256 -6.56 -10.15 11.94
CA ARG A 256 -6.83 -8.86 12.57
C ARG A 256 -7.30 -9.03 14.02
N GLU A 257 -8.21 -9.97 14.27
CA GLU A 257 -8.69 -10.30 15.61
C GLU A 257 -7.56 -10.80 16.50
N PHE A 258 -6.70 -11.69 15.97
CA PHE A 258 -5.50 -12.13 16.68
C PHE A 258 -4.58 -10.95 17.02
N GLY A 259 -4.25 -10.12 16.03
CA GLY A 259 -3.37 -8.95 16.22
C GLY A 259 -3.93 -7.99 17.28
N TRP A 260 -5.22 -7.72 17.24
CA TRP A 260 -5.89 -6.87 18.22
C TRP A 260 -5.87 -7.49 19.63
N SER A 261 -6.18 -8.77 19.73
CA SER A 261 -6.19 -9.46 21.02
C SER A 261 -4.81 -9.57 21.68
N CYS A 262 -3.73 -9.59 20.89
CA CYS A 262 -2.34 -9.55 21.41
C CYS A 262 -2.03 -8.25 22.20
N LYS A 263 -2.90 -7.25 22.15
CA LYS A 263 -2.76 -6.02 22.96
C LYS A 263 -3.12 -6.23 24.44
N SER A 264 -3.90 -7.28 24.75
CA SER A 264 -4.40 -7.55 26.11
C SER A 264 -4.25 -9.02 26.54
N VAL A 265 -4.25 -9.96 25.60
CA VAL A 265 -4.18 -11.40 25.84
C VAL A 265 -2.72 -11.89 25.65
N LEU A 266 -2.31 -12.84 26.50
CA LEU A 266 -1.05 -13.54 26.36
C LEU A 266 -1.27 -14.82 25.57
N TYR A 267 -0.56 -14.98 24.47
CA TYR A 267 -0.58 -16.15 23.59
C TYR A 267 0.72 -16.97 23.72
N LYS A 268 0.65 -18.22 23.28
CA LYS A 268 1.84 -19.05 23.08
C LYS A 268 2.32 -18.95 21.63
N PRO A 269 3.61 -19.20 21.36
CA PRO A 269 4.14 -19.21 19.99
C PRO A 269 3.36 -20.12 19.04
N GLU A 270 2.88 -21.27 19.53
CA GLU A 270 2.12 -22.24 18.72
C GLU A 270 0.78 -21.67 18.23
N ASP A 271 0.13 -20.80 19.02
CA ASP A 271 -1.12 -20.13 18.62
C ASP A 271 -0.87 -19.18 17.46
N ALA A 272 0.22 -18.41 17.53
CA ALA A 272 0.59 -17.48 16.47
C ALA A 272 0.98 -18.20 15.18
N ILE A 273 1.74 -19.31 15.29
CA ILE A 273 2.12 -20.12 14.12
C ILE A 273 0.88 -20.68 13.44
N ARG A 274 -0.05 -21.27 14.20
CA ARG A 274 -1.29 -21.83 13.68
C ARG A 274 -2.13 -20.76 12.94
N ILE A 275 -2.34 -19.60 13.56
CA ILE A 275 -3.08 -18.49 12.94
C ILE A 275 -2.36 -17.98 11.67
N ALA A 276 -1.04 -17.92 11.67
CA ALA A 276 -0.26 -17.54 10.51
C ALA A 276 -0.48 -18.53 9.34
N GLU A 277 -0.34 -19.82 9.59
CA GLU A 277 -0.52 -20.89 8.60
C GLU A 277 -1.94 -20.89 8.02
N GLU A 278 -2.96 -20.82 8.87
CA GLU A 278 -4.38 -20.79 8.47
C GLU A 278 -4.74 -19.56 7.62
N ASN A 279 -3.95 -18.49 7.67
CA ASN A 279 -4.20 -17.22 6.98
C ASN A 279 -3.14 -16.85 5.94
N GLY A 280 -2.34 -17.81 5.50
CA GLY A 280 -1.38 -17.61 4.42
C GLY A 280 -0.20 -16.70 4.76
N VAL A 281 0.17 -16.60 6.04
CA VAL A 281 1.35 -15.87 6.49
C VAL A 281 2.53 -16.82 6.59
N GLN A 282 3.59 -16.55 5.86
CA GLN A 282 4.85 -17.27 5.98
C GLN A 282 5.59 -16.78 7.23
N VAL A 283 6.00 -17.70 8.09
CA VAL A 283 6.83 -17.42 9.28
C VAL A 283 8.27 -17.83 8.99
N ILE A 284 9.22 -16.95 9.28
CA ILE A 284 10.65 -17.16 9.05
C ILE A 284 11.41 -16.88 10.35
N SER A 285 12.03 -17.91 10.91
CA SER A 285 12.99 -17.78 12.00
C SER A 285 14.27 -17.14 11.48
N VAL A 286 14.64 -15.99 12.01
CA VAL A 286 15.91 -15.33 11.67
C VAL A 286 17.01 -15.80 12.61
N THR A 287 16.76 -15.78 13.92
CA THR A 287 17.68 -16.27 14.96
C THR A 287 16.98 -17.21 15.95
N GLY A 288 15.67 -17.07 16.16
CA GLY A 288 14.86 -17.90 17.02
C GLY A 288 13.38 -17.80 16.68
N MET A 289 12.48 -18.10 17.65
CA MET A 289 11.04 -18.17 17.39
C MET A 289 10.16 -17.40 18.39
N LYS A 290 10.71 -16.77 19.43
CA LYS A 290 9.88 -16.09 20.44
C LYS A 290 9.18 -14.84 19.87
N GLY A 291 9.82 -14.15 18.90
CA GLY A 291 9.24 -13.00 18.23
C GLY A 291 8.02 -13.32 17.34
N VAL A 292 7.63 -14.60 17.19
CA VAL A 292 6.55 -14.96 16.25
C VAL A 292 5.21 -14.32 16.61
N ILE A 293 4.87 -14.21 17.88
CA ILE A 293 3.60 -13.62 18.33
C ILE A 293 3.49 -12.17 17.85
N GLY A 294 4.52 -11.38 18.10
CA GLY A 294 4.53 -9.97 17.73
C GLY A 294 4.64 -9.76 16.21
N ALA A 295 5.47 -10.55 15.52
CA ALA A 295 5.59 -10.44 14.06
C ALA A 295 4.27 -10.77 13.33
N VAL A 296 3.52 -11.80 13.77
CA VAL A 296 2.18 -12.12 13.24
C VAL A 296 1.16 -11.05 13.62
N ALA A 297 1.17 -10.58 14.87
CA ALA A 297 0.28 -9.53 15.33
C ALA A 297 0.51 -8.21 14.58
N ALA A 298 1.75 -7.90 14.20
CA ALA A 298 2.08 -6.70 13.42
C ALA A 298 1.46 -6.73 12.02
N VAL A 299 1.43 -7.91 11.38
CA VAL A 299 0.69 -8.11 10.13
C VAL A 299 -0.81 -7.95 10.36
N GLY A 300 -1.36 -8.57 11.41
CA GLY A 300 -2.78 -8.49 11.77
C GLY A 300 -3.27 -7.05 11.99
N CYS A 301 -2.48 -6.23 12.68
CA CYS A 301 -2.81 -4.84 12.98
C CYS A 301 -2.46 -3.86 11.86
N PHE A 302 -1.86 -4.29 10.75
CA PHE A 302 -1.27 -3.39 9.75
C PHE A 302 -2.24 -2.33 9.22
N ASP A 303 -3.47 -2.74 8.91
CA ASP A 303 -4.49 -1.87 8.31
C ASP A 303 -5.36 -1.14 9.36
N MET A 304 -5.05 -1.21 10.67
CA MET A 304 -5.84 -0.60 11.75
C MET A 304 -5.58 0.89 11.98
N GLY A 305 -4.79 1.53 11.12
CA GLY A 305 -4.48 2.97 11.27
C GLY A 305 -3.76 3.27 12.60
N GLU A 306 -4.20 4.33 13.31
CA GLU A 306 -3.60 4.75 14.58
C GLU A 306 -3.90 3.78 15.73
N ALA A 307 -4.99 3.02 15.66
CA ALA A 307 -5.33 2.01 16.65
C ALA A 307 -4.25 0.91 16.78
N ALA A 308 -3.45 0.68 15.74
CA ALA A 308 -2.31 -0.22 15.80
C ALA A 308 -1.28 0.23 16.86
N ALA A 309 -1.05 1.53 17.01
CA ALA A 309 -0.06 2.09 17.93
C ALA A 309 -0.57 2.26 19.38
N GLY A 310 -1.88 2.20 19.60
CA GLY A 310 -2.50 2.35 20.92
C GLY A 310 -2.70 1.02 21.66
N VAL A 311 -3.01 1.12 22.96
CA VAL A 311 -3.60 0.03 23.75
C VAL A 311 -5.13 0.18 23.73
N PRO A 312 -5.91 -0.89 23.98
CA PRO A 312 -7.37 -0.75 24.19
C PRO A 312 -7.68 0.23 25.33
N GLU A 313 -8.78 1.00 25.19
CA GLU A 313 -9.16 2.01 26.19
C GLU A 313 -9.51 1.40 27.57
N ASP A 314 -9.96 0.14 27.57
CA ASP A 314 -10.28 -0.64 28.76
C ASP A 314 -9.11 -1.46 29.32
N PHE A 315 -7.88 -1.15 28.87
CA PHE A 315 -6.69 -1.84 29.34
C PHE A 315 -6.28 -1.34 30.73
N GLU A 316 -6.50 -2.16 31.75
CA GLU A 316 -6.10 -1.95 33.16
C GLU A 316 -4.78 -2.65 33.55
#